data_b81296847c8c70312db61a212f5f14fc
#
_entry.id   b81296847c8c70312db61a212f5f14fc
#
_cell.length_a   1.000
_cell.length_b   1.000
_cell.length_c   1.000
_cell.angle_alpha   90.00
_cell.angle_beta   90.00
_cell.angle_gamma   90.00
#
_symmetry.space_group_name_H-M   'P 1'
#
loop_
_entity.id
_entity.type
_entity.pdbx_description
1 polymer ?
#
loop_
_entity_poly.entity_id
_entity_poly.type
_entity_poly.pdbx_seq_one_letter_code
_entity_poly.pdbx_strand_id
1 'polypeptide(L)'
;VAYYFLLEKGDEQWLYGDSGFAKPELVNIDEDESSAFVNFHFPFINRIDIHKKPSWVNSAVFYQIFPERFCNGNPKLSPENVAPWGTAPDRQIFMGGDLPGITQKLSYLEELGVNALYLTPIFEATSNHKYDTVDYTRIDPHFGDESDLVELINQAHKRGIRVILDGVFNHCGGGFRQFQDVVEHGEESPFRDWFYIREFPVSFDPLNFDSFGDTPYTPRHPGLKNLSEEQLRTACMPKWNTENPQAKEYLLGAVAKWTRMGIDGWRLDVATEVDSHFWREFRETVRGINPDALIIGEFWRNSEAWLQGD
;
A
#
# COMPACT_ATOMS: atom_id res chain seq x y z
N VAL A 1 -20.55 -20.10 16.96
CA VAL A 1 -21.53 -21.08 16.48
C VAL A 1 -21.25 -21.35 15.01
N ALA A 2 -20.97 -22.61 14.66
CA ALA A 2 -20.94 -23.05 13.27
C ALA A 2 -22.37 -23.38 12.81
N TYR A 3 -22.73 -23.02 11.60
CA TYR A 3 -24.06 -23.29 11.02
C TYR A 3 -23.97 -23.44 9.51
N TYR A 4 -24.98 -24.04 8.93
CA TYR A 4 -25.22 -24.12 7.50
C TYR A 4 -26.72 -24.03 7.21
N PHE A 5 -27.06 -23.81 5.96
CA PHE A 5 -28.46 -23.87 5.53
C PHE A 5 -28.71 -25.21 4.83
N LEU A 6 -29.80 -25.88 5.22
CA LEU A 6 -30.35 -27.01 4.48
C LEU A 6 -31.37 -26.47 3.48
N LEU A 7 -31.15 -26.72 2.21
CA LEU A 7 -32.05 -26.32 1.13
C LEU A 7 -32.73 -27.58 0.58
N GLU A 8 -34.04 -27.56 0.45
CA GLU A 8 -34.86 -28.68 -0.02
C GLU A 8 -35.67 -28.26 -1.25
N LYS A 9 -35.67 -29.12 -2.28
CA LYS A 9 -36.48 -28.96 -3.47
C LYS A 9 -37.04 -30.33 -3.91
N GLY A 10 -38.27 -30.64 -3.57
CA GLY A 10 -38.85 -31.98 -3.71
C GLY A 10 -38.05 -32.97 -2.86
N ASP A 11 -37.56 -34.02 -3.46
CA ASP A 11 -36.74 -35.06 -2.79
C ASP A 11 -35.24 -34.69 -2.78
N GLU A 12 -34.85 -33.56 -3.35
CA GLU A 12 -33.45 -33.13 -3.38
C GLU A 12 -33.11 -32.26 -2.18
N GLN A 13 -31.98 -32.58 -1.54
CA GLN A 13 -31.41 -31.80 -0.44
C GLN A 13 -30.00 -31.30 -0.78
N TRP A 14 -29.68 -30.09 -0.32
CA TRP A 14 -28.38 -29.45 -0.48
C TRP A 14 -28.00 -28.72 0.80
N LEU A 15 -26.75 -28.83 1.19
CA LEU A 15 -26.15 -27.97 2.23
C LEU A 15 -25.56 -26.73 1.57
N TYR A 16 -25.77 -25.58 2.20
CA TYR A 16 -25.13 -24.33 1.80
C TYR A 16 -24.34 -23.77 2.98
N GLY A 17 -23.02 -23.70 2.82
CA GLY A 17 -22.06 -23.17 3.76
C GLY A 17 -21.14 -22.16 3.10
N ASP A 18 -20.08 -21.74 3.79
CA ASP A 18 -19.12 -20.75 3.32
C ASP A 18 -18.35 -21.22 2.06
N SER A 19 -18.11 -22.51 1.94
CA SER A 19 -17.52 -23.14 0.73
C SER A 19 -18.49 -23.31 -0.45
N GLY A 20 -19.76 -22.88 -0.31
CA GLY A 20 -20.79 -23.03 -1.34
C GLY A 20 -21.74 -24.22 -1.09
N PHE A 21 -22.17 -24.89 -2.15
CA PHE A 21 -23.17 -25.97 -2.08
C PHE A 21 -22.50 -27.34 -2.07
N ALA A 22 -23.02 -28.23 -1.23
CA ALA A 22 -22.65 -29.64 -1.20
C ALA A 22 -23.86 -30.55 -1.04
N LYS A 23 -23.76 -31.79 -1.48
CA LYS A 23 -24.76 -32.83 -1.17
C LYS A 23 -24.55 -33.32 0.26
N PRO A 24 -25.60 -33.54 1.08
CA PRO A 24 -25.49 -34.01 2.46
C PRO A 24 -24.65 -35.27 2.62
N GLU A 25 -24.79 -36.21 1.68
CA GLU A 25 -24.07 -37.49 1.67
C GLU A 25 -22.55 -37.35 1.40
N LEU A 26 -22.10 -36.15 0.95
CA LEU A 26 -20.69 -35.87 0.67
C LEU A 26 -20.02 -35.08 1.82
N VAL A 27 -20.78 -34.74 2.85
CA VAL A 27 -20.30 -33.93 3.96
C VAL A 27 -20.30 -34.75 5.25
N ASN A 28 -19.12 -34.99 5.81
CA ASN A 28 -19.01 -35.57 7.14
C ASN A 28 -19.08 -34.42 8.17
N ILE A 29 -20.25 -34.17 8.75
CA ILE A 29 -20.51 -33.06 9.65
C ILE A 29 -19.83 -33.27 11.01
N ASP A 30 -19.52 -34.53 11.37
CA ASP A 30 -18.97 -34.87 12.69
C ASP A 30 -17.43 -34.97 12.71
N GLU A 31 -16.75 -34.94 11.56
CA GLU A 31 -15.27 -35.00 11.46
C GLU A 31 -14.70 -33.66 10.98
N ASP A 32 -14.15 -32.92 11.89
CA ASP A 32 -13.86 -31.50 11.84
C ASP A 32 -12.75 -31.04 10.88
N GLU A 33 -11.96 -31.88 10.29
CA GLU A 33 -10.74 -31.42 9.57
C GLU A 33 -10.55 -31.93 8.14
N SER A 34 -11.36 -32.86 7.65
CA SER A 34 -11.16 -33.44 6.32
C SER A 34 -12.26 -33.13 5.28
N SER A 35 -13.33 -32.48 5.69
CA SER A 35 -14.45 -32.10 4.82
C SER A 35 -14.10 -30.87 3.99
N ALA A 36 -14.22 -30.97 2.65
CA ALA A 36 -14.12 -29.81 1.75
C ALA A 36 -15.27 -28.79 1.94
N PHE A 37 -16.26 -29.12 2.76
CA PHE A 37 -17.37 -28.25 3.08
C PHE A 37 -17.07 -27.46 4.34
N VAL A 38 -17.10 -26.13 4.22
CA VAL A 38 -16.86 -25.19 5.31
C VAL A 38 -18.19 -24.59 5.76
N ASN A 39 -18.49 -24.75 7.05
CA ASN A 39 -19.66 -24.12 7.68
C ASN A 39 -19.51 -22.60 7.75
N PHE A 40 -20.63 -21.88 7.74
CA PHE A 40 -20.60 -20.50 8.20
C PHE A 40 -20.30 -20.46 9.70
N HIS A 41 -19.46 -19.55 10.10
CA HIS A 41 -19.15 -19.31 11.49
C HIS A 41 -19.81 -18.02 11.99
N PHE A 42 -20.60 -18.10 13.08
CA PHE A 42 -21.04 -16.94 13.82
C PHE A 42 -20.11 -16.81 15.04
N PRO A 43 -19.07 -15.98 14.99
CA PRO A 43 -18.15 -15.84 16.09
C PRO A 43 -18.81 -15.22 17.30
N PHE A 44 -18.27 -15.46 18.51
CA PHE A 44 -18.57 -14.63 19.66
C PHE A 44 -17.89 -13.28 19.43
N ILE A 45 -18.68 -12.29 19.01
CA ILE A 45 -18.18 -10.95 18.71
C ILE A 45 -18.38 -10.08 19.95
N ASN A 46 -17.28 -9.68 20.58
CA ASN A 46 -17.28 -8.58 21.52
C ASN A 46 -17.34 -7.25 20.74
N ARG A 47 -17.76 -6.17 21.43
CA ARG A 47 -17.77 -4.85 20.78
C ARG A 47 -16.39 -4.40 20.28
N ILE A 48 -15.34 -4.89 20.91
CA ILE A 48 -13.96 -4.59 20.53
C ILE A 48 -13.56 -5.29 19.21
N ASP A 49 -14.19 -6.43 18.91
CA ASP A 49 -13.90 -7.24 17.72
C ASP A 49 -14.62 -6.70 16.46
N ILE A 50 -15.50 -5.70 16.64
CA ILE A 50 -16.23 -5.11 15.52
C ILE A 50 -15.41 -3.97 14.93
N HIS A 51 -14.90 -4.19 13.72
CA HIS A 51 -14.25 -3.12 12.95
C HIS A 51 -15.22 -1.98 12.67
N LYS A 52 -14.92 -0.83 13.24
CA LYS A 52 -15.63 0.40 12.91
C LYS A 52 -15.02 0.99 11.64
N LYS A 53 -15.52 0.56 10.49
CA LYS A 53 -15.17 1.25 9.25
C LYS A 53 -15.86 2.62 9.20
N PRO A 54 -15.25 3.61 8.58
CA PRO A 54 -15.87 4.91 8.35
C PRO A 54 -17.20 4.74 7.57
N SER A 55 -18.23 5.48 7.97
CA SER A 55 -19.59 5.33 7.40
C SER A 55 -19.63 5.68 5.90
N TRP A 56 -18.80 6.61 5.47
CA TRP A 56 -18.70 7.07 4.09
C TRP A 56 -18.24 5.97 3.11
N VAL A 57 -17.52 4.96 3.59
CA VAL A 57 -16.99 3.84 2.76
C VAL A 57 -18.11 3.02 2.12
N ASN A 58 -19.29 2.94 2.78
CA ASN A 58 -20.40 2.14 2.24
C ASN A 58 -20.95 2.67 0.91
N SER A 59 -20.78 3.96 0.63
CA SER A 59 -21.21 4.62 -0.61
C SER A 59 -20.05 5.15 -1.44
N ALA A 60 -18.82 4.74 -1.11
CA ALA A 60 -17.64 5.20 -1.83
C ALA A 60 -17.52 4.57 -3.21
N VAL A 61 -17.27 5.41 -4.20
CA VAL A 61 -16.87 5.05 -5.55
C VAL A 61 -15.42 5.48 -5.72
N PHE A 62 -14.52 4.52 -5.66
CA PHE A 62 -13.08 4.78 -5.73
C PHE A 62 -12.60 4.92 -7.16
N TYR A 63 -11.70 5.87 -7.37
CA TYR A 63 -10.93 6.01 -8.60
C TYR A 63 -9.43 6.04 -8.24
N GLN A 64 -8.69 5.05 -8.72
CA GLN A 64 -7.25 5.02 -8.57
C GLN A 64 -6.59 5.95 -9.57
N ILE A 65 -5.69 6.80 -9.09
CA ILE A 65 -4.88 7.69 -9.92
C ILE A 65 -3.41 7.31 -9.78
N PHE A 66 -2.77 7.08 -10.91
CA PHE A 66 -1.31 7.09 -11.03
C PHE A 66 -0.92 8.54 -11.40
N PRO A 67 -0.44 9.37 -10.44
CA PRO A 67 -0.32 10.82 -10.65
C PRO A 67 0.49 11.19 -11.87
N GLU A 68 1.63 10.53 -12.06
CA GLU A 68 2.54 10.74 -13.17
C GLU A 68 1.89 10.55 -14.56
N ARG A 69 0.81 9.75 -14.63
CA ARG A 69 0.11 9.36 -15.86
C ARG A 69 -1.26 9.99 -16.04
N PHE A 70 -1.72 10.84 -15.13
CA PHE A 70 -3.10 11.31 -15.12
C PHE A 70 -3.30 12.63 -15.82
N CYS A 71 -2.61 13.69 -15.40
CA CYS A 71 -2.69 15.02 -16.00
C CYS A 71 -1.47 15.86 -15.63
N ASN A 72 -0.83 16.46 -16.63
CA ASN A 72 0.21 17.45 -16.42
C ASN A 72 -0.45 18.83 -16.22
N GLY A 73 -0.51 19.29 -14.98
CA GLY A 73 -1.13 20.57 -14.62
C GLY A 73 -0.14 21.72 -14.55
N ASN A 74 1.14 21.42 -14.26
CA ASN A 74 2.21 22.38 -14.19
C ASN A 74 3.48 21.85 -14.88
N PRO A 75 3.67 22.11 -16.18
CA PRO A 75 4.83 21.61 -16.93
C PRO A 75 6.20 22.01 -16.36
N LYS A 76 6.27 22.98 -15.43
CA LYS A 76 7.54 23.36 -14.78
C LYS A 76 8.01 22.34 -13.75
N LEU A 77 7.11 21.47 -13.27
CA LEU A 77 7.42 20.36 -12.35
C LEU A 77 7.94 19.14 -13.10
N SER A 78 7.65 19.02 -14.38
CA SER A 78 7.99 17.86 -15.19
C SER A 78 9.50 17.62 -15.26
N PRO A 79 9.96 16.35 -15.23
CA PRO A 79 11.35 16.02 -15.49
C PRO A 79 11.77 16.42 -16.94
N GLU A 80 13.08 16.54 -17.18
CA GLU A 80 13.59 17.03 -18.46
C GLU A 80 13.18 16.19 -19.69
N ASN A 81 13.00 14.87 -19.50
CA ASN A 81 12.73 13.91 -20.57
C ASN A 81 11.29 13.37 -20.56
N VAL A 82 10.32 14.27 -20.40
CA VAL A 82 8.89 13.89 -20.43
C VAL A 82 8.48 13.51 -21.85
N ALA A 83 7.84 12.35 -22.00
CA ALA A 83 7.26 11.95 -23.28
C ALA A 83 6.02 12.81 -23.62
N PRO A 84 5.79 13.10 -24.91
CA PRO A 84 4.57 13.80 -25.32
C PRO A 84 3.32 13.09 -24.83
N TRP A 85 2.33 13.87 -24.36
CA TRP A 85 1.06 13.31 -23.90
C TRP A 85 0.37 12.53 -25.03
N GLY A 86 -0.10 11.31 -24.72
CA GLY A 86 -0.65 10.39 -25.71
C GLY A 86 0.36 9.41 -26.32
N THR A 87 1.64 9.49 -25.93
CA THR A 87 2.62 8.44 -26.26
C THR A 87 2.17 7.10 -25.68
N ALA A 88 2.43 6.01 -26.41
CA ALA A 88 2.15 4.66 -25.91
C ALA A 88 2.83 4.45 -24.55
N PRO A 89 2.14 3.93 -23.53
CA PRO A 89 2.69 3.79 -22.20
C PRO A 89 3.85 2.78 -22.18
N ASP A 90 4.93 3.16 -21.55
CA ASP A 90 6.09 2.33 -21.24
C ASP A 90 6.42 2.45 -19.75
N ARG A 91 7.02 1.43 -19.15
CA ARG A 91 7.31 1.42 -17.71
C ARG A 91 8.35 2.45 -17.28
N GLN A 92 9.22 2.86 -18.17
CA GLN A 92 10.39 3.72 -17.87
C GLN A 92 10.18 5.19 -18.26
N ILE A 93 9.17 5.51 -19.07
CA ILE A 93 8.94 6.89 -19.49
C ILE A 93 8.19 7.70 -18.44
N PHE A 94 8.46 9.00 -18.43
CA PHE A 94 7.71 9.98 -17.66
C PHE A 94 6.73 10.72 -18.58
N MET A 95 5.52 10.96 -18.11
CA MET A 95 4.46 11.71 -18.79
C MET A 95 4.21 13.08 -18.14
N GLY A 96 4.78 13.29 -16.96
CA GLY A 96 4.77 14.58 -16.25
C GLY A 96 3.45 14.95 -15.60
N GLY A 97 2.60 13.98 -15.26
CA GLY A 97 1.42 14.24 -14.44
C GLY A 97 1.80 14.63 -13.02
N ASP A 98 0.98 15.46 -12.38
CA ASP A 98 1.27 16.10 -11.10
C ASP A 98 0.00 16.36 -10.25
N LEU A 99 0.17 16.81 -8.99
CA LEU A 99 -0.95 17.14 -8.09
C LEU A 99 -1.81 18.31 -8.59
N PRO A 100 -1.23 19.41 -9.13
CA PRO A 100 -2.00 20.45 -9.80
C PRO A 100 -2.90 19.92 -10.92
N GLY A 101 -2.40 18.96 -11.71
CA GLY A 101 -3.18 18.31 -12.77
C GLY A 101 -4.35 17.50 -12.24
N ILE A 102 -4.18 16.79 -11.13
CA ILE A 102 -5.29 16.11 -10.47
C ILE A 102 -6.33 17.12 -10.00
N THR A 103 -5.88 18.22 -9.37
CA THR A 103 -6.75 19.31 -8.88
C THR A 103 -7.57 19.91 -10.02
N GLN A 104 -6.97 20.15 -11.18
CA GLN A 104 -7.65 20.65 -12.39
C GLN A 104 -8.71 19.70 -12.92
N LYS A 105 -8.58 18.39 -12.67
CA LYS A 105 -9.50 17.34 -13.16
C LYS A 105 -10.55 16.91 -12.16
N LEU A 106 -10.65 17.54 -11.01
CA LEU A 106 -11.64 17.17 -9.99
C LEU A 106 -13.09 17.28 -10.48
N SER A 107 -13.42 18.26 -11.34
CA SER A 107 -14.76 18.38 -11.92
C SER A 107 -15.11 17.19 -12.83
N TYR A 108 -14.16 16.72 -13.63
CA TYR A 108 -14.33 15.50 -14.43
C TYR A 108 -14.59 14.27 -13.56
N LEU A 109 -13.85 14.13 -12.43
CA LEU A 109 -14.03 13.00 -11.51
C LEU A 109 -15.37 13.08 -10.77
N GLU A 110 -15.81 14.28 -10.42
CA GLU A 110 -17.13 14.54 -9.83
C GLU A 110 -18.27 14.18 -10.81
N GLU A 111 -18.17 14.60 -12.07
CA GLU A 111 -19.13 14.27 -13.14
C GLU A 111 -19.20 12.77 -13.41
N LEU A 112 -18.08 12.05 -13.24
CA LEU A 112 -18.00 10.59 -13.34
C LEU A 112 -18.67 9.88 -12.14
N GLY A 113 -19.00 10.60 -11.08
CA GLY A 113 -19.60 10.06 -9.86
C GLY A 113 -18.58 9.50 -8.86
N VAL A 114 -17.31 9.82 -9.01
CA VAL A 114 -16.23 9.44 -8.08
C VAL A 114 -16.32 10.29 -6.83
N ASN A 115 -16.23 9.66 -5.66
CA ASN A 115 -16.22 10.35 -4.37
C ASN A 115 -15.09 9.91 -3.43
N ALA A 116 -14.16 9.09 -3.94
CA ALA A 116 -12.92 8.73 -3.24
C ALA A 116 -11.79 8.55 -4.25
N LEU A 117 -10.69 9.27 -4.08
CA LEU A 117 -9.46 9.14 -4.86
C LEU A 117 -8.46 8.31 -4.08
N TYR A 118 -7.90 7.30 -4.71
CA TYR A 118 -6.72 6.61 -4.25
C TYR A 118 -5.54 7.00 -5.15
N LEU A 119 -4.56 7.71 -4.59
CA LEU A 119 -3.34 8.10 -5.28
C LEU A 119 -2.28 7.03 -5.05
N THR A 120 -1.69 6.47 -6.12
CA THR A 120 -0.45 5.69 -5.98
C THR A 120 0.65 6.58 -5.39
N PRO A 121 1.80 6.05 -4.92
CA PRO A 121 2.74 6.81 -4.10
C PRO A 121 3.09 8.19 -4.66
N ILE A 122 3.16 9.19 -3.77
CA ILE A 122 3.46 10.58 -4.14
C ILE A 122 4.75 11.11 -3.51
N PHE A 123 5.41 10.30 -2.66
CA PHE A 123 6.61 10.73 -1.95
C PHE A 123 7.84 10.68 -2.85
N GLU A 124 8.88 11.41 -2.43
CA GLU A 124 10.12 11.52 -3.21
C GLU A 124 10.71 10.14 -3.51
N ALA A 125 10.96 9.88 -4.80
CA ALA A 125 11.45 8.62 -5.31
C ALA A 125 12.11 8.78 -6.68
N THR A 126 12.90 7.79 -7.09
CA THR A 126 13.63 7.86 -8.38
C THR A 126 12.79 7.40 -9.57
N SER A 127 11.91 6.44 -9.38
CA SER A 127 11.04 5.92 -10.44
C SER A 127 9.83 6.81 -10.74
N ASN A 128 9.17 6.54 -11.85
CA ASN A 128 7.90 7.19 -12.19
C ASN A 128 6.72 6.66 -11.33
N HIS A 129 6.82 5.43 -10.81
CA HIS A 129 5.78 4.81 -9.99
C HIS A 129 5.88 5.14 -8.48
N LYS A 130 7.02 5.62 -8.02
CA LYS A 130 7.30 6.08 -6.65
C LYS A 130 7.20 5.02 -5.54
N TYR A 131 7.06 3.73 -5.86
CA TYR A 131 7.13 2.66 -4.85
C TYR A 131 8.53 2.48 -4.27
N ASP A 132 9.57 3.05 -4.89
CA ASP A 132 10.94 3.15 -4.40
C ASP A 132 11.18 4.44 -3.61
N THR A 133 10.37 4.69 -2.59
CA THR A 133 10.41 5.92 -1.79
C THR A 133 11.79 6.17 -1.16
N VAL A 134 12.35 7.34 -1.37
CA VAL A 134 13.64 7.77 -0.79
C VAL A 134 13.52 8.81 0.31
N ASP A 135 12.36 9.47 0.44
CA ASP A 135 12.02 10.34 1.56
C ASP A 135 10.50 10.32 1.82
N TYR A 136 10.09 9.74 2.95
CA TYR A 136 8.68 9.67 3.35
C TYR A 136 8.12 10.99 3.87
N THR A 137 8.97 11.96 4.10
CA THR A 137 8.57 13.26 4.68
C THR A 137 8.39 14.35 3.63
N ARG A 138 8.65 14.04 2.35
CA ARG A 138 8.57 14.99 1.24
C ARG A 138 7.75 14.43 0.09
N ILE A 139 6.99 15.31 -0.55
CA ILE A 139 6.36 15.02 -1.84
C ILE A 139 7.45 15.05 -2.92
N ASP A 140 7.32 14.18 -3.90
CA ASP A 140 8.21 14.18 -5.05
C ASP A 140 8.14 15.54 -5.77
N PRO A 141 9.30 16.19 -6.02
CA PRO A 141 9.33 17.53 -6.63
C PRO A 141 8.68 17.57 -8.03
N HIS A 142 8.58 16.44 -8.72
CA HIS A 142 7.87 16.38 -10.01
C HIS A 142 6.34 16.35 -9.84
N PHE A 143 5.85 16.10 -8.63
CA PHE A 143 4.41 16.13 -8.34
C PHE A 143 3.96 17.45 -7.71
N GLY A 144 4.89 18.26 -7.24
CA GLY A 144 4.62 19.51 -6.54
C GLY A 144 5.15 19.53 -5.11
N ASP A 145 4.48 20.22 -4.24
CA ASP A 145 4.85 20.37 -2.85
C ASP A 145 3.65 20.15 -1.89
N GLU A 146 3.89 20.41 -0.59
CA GLU A 146 2.85 20.26 0.43
C GLU A 146 1.66 21.21 0.20
N SER A 147 1.88 22.39 -0.39
CA SER A 147 0.79 23.32 -0.69
C SER A 147 -0.11 22.82 -1.81
N ASP A 148 0.46 22.13 -2.80
CA ASP A 148 -0.29 21.50 -3.88
C ASP A 148 -1.15 20.34 -3.35
N LEU A 149 -0.63 19.54 -2.42
CA LEU A 149 -1.41 18.47 -1.77
C LEU A 149 -2.56 19.06 -0.93
N VAL A 150 -2.29 20.09 -0.13
CA VAL A 150 -3.32 20.75 0.69
C VAL A 150 -4.40 21.37 -0.21
N GLU A 151 -4.03 21.97 -1.33
CA GLU A 151 -4.99 22.50 -2.29
C GLU A 151 -5.83 21.40 -2.92
N LEU A 152 -5.22 20.28 -3.33
CA LEU A 152 -5.93 19.11 -3.84
C LEU A 152 -6.96 18.61 -2.82
N ILE A 153 -6.55 18.39 -1.55
CA ILE A 153 -7.43 17.91 -0.49
C ILE A 153 -8.60 18.90 -0.28
N ASN A 154 -8.31 20.18 -0.17
CA ASN A 154 -9.34 21.20 0.04
C ASN A 154 -10.35 21.27 -1.12
N GLN A 155 -9.88 21.19 -2.35
CA GLN A 155 -10.74 21.22 -3.54
C GLN A 155 -11.55 19.92 -3.72
N ALA A 156 -10.96 18.77 -3.38
CA ALA A 156 -11.63 17.48 -3.36
C ALA A 156 -12.75 17.46 -2.31
N HIS A 157 -12.45 17.89 -1.07
CA HIS A 157 -13.43 17.94 0.02
C HIS A 157 -14.61 18.86 -0.27
N LYS A 158 -14.39 20.03 -0.93
CA LYS A 158 -15.49 20.90 -1.38
C LYS A 158 -16.46 20.20 -2.33
N ARG A 159 -16.03 19.16 -3.02
CA ARG A 159 -16.83 18.34 -3.96
C ARG A 159 -17.32 17.03 -3.33
N GLY A 160 -17.08 16.83 -2.03
CA GLY A 160 -17.41 15.57 -1.35
C GLY A 160 -16.53 14.39 -1.75
N ILE A 161 -15.35 14.66 -2.33
CA ILE A 161 -14.38 13.65 -2.75
C ILE A 161 -13.33 13.47 -1.66
N ARG A 162 -13.10 12.22 -1.24
CA ARG A 162 -12.09 11.81 -0.26
C ARG A 162 -10.74 11.56 -0.94
N VAL A 163 -9.63 11.76 -0.20
CA VAL A 163 -8.28 11.55 -0.71
C VAL A 163 -7.55 10.53 0.15
N ILE A 164 -7.10 9.44 -0.48
CA ILE A 164 -6.38 8.33 0.15
C ILE A 164 -4.99 8.26 -0.47
N LEU A 165 -3.95 8.19 0.38
CA LEU A 165 -2.57 8.03 -0.06
C LEU A 165 -2.12 6.59 0.01
N ASP A 166 -1.12 6.26 -0.80
CA ASP A 166 -0.40 4.98 -0.74
C ASP A 166 0.71 5.03 0.31
N GLY A 167 0.74 4.04 1.18
CA GLY A 167 1.75 3.86 2.22
C GLY A 167 2.64 2.66 1.92
N VAL A 168 3.86 2.91 1.49
CA VAL A 168 4.86 1.88 1.17
C VAL A 168 5.76 1.66 2.38
N PHE A 169 5.32 0.82 3.33
CA PHE A 169 6.04 0.60 4.60
C PHE A 169 6.71 -0.76 4.71
N ASN A 170 6.60 -1.60 3.69
CA ASN A 170 7.35 -2.85 3.62
C ASN A 170 8.82 -2.61 3.25
N HIS A 171 9.08 -1.67 2.38
CA HIS A 171 10.41 -1.37 1.84
C HIS A 171 10.54 0.13 1.55
N CYS A 172 11.79 0.59 1.33
CA CYS A 172 12.06 1.89 0.74
C CYS A 172 12.79 1.74 -0.60
N GLY A 173 13.14 2.82 -1.25
CA GLY A 173 14.04 2.80 -2.39
C GLY A 173 15.50 2.69 -1.98
N GLY A 174 16.32 2.12 -2.85
CA GLY A 174 17.77 2.01 -2.61
C GLY A 174 18.47 3.36 -2.41
N GLY A 175 17.90 4.44 -2.96
CA GLY A 175 18.41 5.81 -2.75
C GLY A 175 18.09 6.41 -1.38
N PHE A 176 17.36 5.71 -0.50
CA PHE A 176 17.04 6.21 0.84
C PHE A 176 18.31 6.49 1.64
N ARG A 177 18.43 7.71 2.17
CA ARG A 177 19.69 8.22 2.74
C ARG A 177 20.30 7.30 3.81
N GLN A 178 19.48 6.80 4.73
CA GLN A 178 19.94 5.93 5.81
C GLN A 178 20.37 4.56 5.28
N PHE A 179 19.74 4.06 4.22
CA PHE A 179 20.19 2.85 3.56
C PHE A 179 21.54 3.06 2.82
N GLN A 180 21.73 4.20 2.17
CA GLN A 180 23.01 4.54 1.55
C GLN A 180 24.15 4.65 2.60
N ASP A 181 23.85 5.15 3.79
CA ASP A 181 24.81 5.16 4.92
C ASP A 181 25.20 3.72 5.31
N VAL A 182 24.22 2.80 5.37
CA VAL A 182 24.51 1.38 5.62
C VAL A 182 25.34 0.76 4.52
N VAL A 183 25.11 1.10 3.26
CA VAL A 183 25.91 0.61 2.13
C VAL A 183 27.34 1.10 2.23
N GLU A 184 27.56 2.34 2.68
CA GLU A 184 28.89 2.96 2.78
C GLU A 184 29.67 2.47 4.00
N HIS A 185 29.02 2.38 5.16
CA HIS A 185 29.68 2.11 6.45
C HIS A 185 29.47 0.67 6.98
N GLY A 186 28.63 -0.13 6.33
CA GLY A 186 28.38 -1.51 6.69
C GLY A 186 27.88 -1.67 8.13
N GLU A 187 28.53 -2.55 8.88
CA GLU A 187 28.21 -2.83 10.28
C GLU A 187 28.39 -1.63 11.22
N GLU A 188 29.19 -0.65 10.85
CA GLU A 188 29.45 0.56 11.63
C GLU A 188 28.35 1.63 11.47
N SER A 189 27.45 1.47 10.53
CA SER A 189 26.33 2.41 10.31
C SER A 189 25.39 2.42 11.53
N PRO A 190 25.00 3.60 12.02
CA PRO A 190 23.98 3.70 13.08
C PRO A 190 22.57 3.24 12.60
N PHE A 191 22.38 3.08 11.29
CA PHE A 191 21.13 2.68 10.67
C PHE A 191 21.09 1.21 10.24
N ARG A 192 22.15 0.42 10.54
CA ARG A 192 22.25 -0.97 10.10
C ARG A 192 21.04 -1.82 10.50
N ASP A 193 20.47 -1.58 11.68
CA ASP A 193 19.32 -2.33 12.21
C ASP A 193 17.95 -1.76 11.79
N TRP A 194 17.94 -0.72 10.96
CA TRP A 194 16.71 -0.18 10.35
C TRP A 194 16.17 -1.05 9.23
N PHE A 195 17.03 -1.92 8.69
CA PHE A 195 16.73 -2.78 7.54
C PHE A 195 17.04 -4.23 7.88
N TYR A 196 16.36 -5.15 7.21
CA TYR A 196 16.74 -6.57 7.28
C TYR A 196 17.90 -6.82 6.31
N ILE A 197 19.12 -6.89 6.84
CA ILE A 197 20.36 -7.15 6.09
C ILE A 197 20.94 -8.48 6.53
N ARG A 198 21.23 -9.36 5.58
CA ARG A 198 21.70 -10.72 5.86
C ARG A 198 23.21 -10.80 6.03
N GLU A 199 23.93 -10.01 5.26
CA GLU A 199 25.41 -10.03 5.25
C GLU A 199 25.99 -8.66 4.92
N PHE A 200 27.22 -8.44 5.33
CA PHE A 200 28.02 -7.25 5.01
C PHE A 200 29.33 -7.66 4.32
N PRO A 201 29.88 -6.83 3.41
CA PRO A 201 29.24 -5.58 2.90
C PRO A 201 27.97 -5.87 2.09
N VAL A 202 27.06 -4.89 2.08
CA VAL A 202 25.86 -4.97 1.23
C VAL A 202 26.28 -5.15 -0.23
N SER A 203 25.83 -6.22 -0.87
CA SER A 203 26.17 -6.56 -2.24
C SER A 203 25.04 -6.22 -3.19
N PHE A 204 25.37 -5.61 -4.31
CA PHE A 204 24.46 -5.34 -5.43
C PHE A 204 24.69 -6.28 -6.62
N ASP A 205 25.28 -7.45 -6.38
CA ASP A 205 25.41 -8.49 -7.40
C ASP A 205 24.01 -8.98 -7.82
N PRO A 206 23.63 -8.86 -9.12
CA PRO A 206 22.35 -9.33 -9.62
C PRO A 206 22.10 -10.84 -9.42
N LEU A 207 23.15 -11.60 -9.11
CA LEU A 207 23.05 -13.03 -8.80
C LEU A 207 22.90 -13.31 -7.29
N ASN A 208 23.18 -12.32 -6.43
CA ASN A 208 23.19 -12.44 -4.97
C ASN A 208 22.52 -11.23 -4.30
N PHE A 209 21.27 -11.01 -4.62
CA PHE A 209 20.44 -9.92 -4.08
C PHE A 209 19.96 -10.16 -2.63
N ASP A 210 20.52 -11.14 -1.94
CA ASP A 210 20.05 -11.55 -0.63
C ASP A 210 20.69 -10.79 0.54
N SER A 211 21.58 -9.83 0.30
CA SER A 211 22.32 -9.15 1.37
C SER A 211 21.49 -8.13 2.17
N PHE A 212 20.33 -7.69 1.68
CA PHE A 212 19.48 -6.67 2.34
C PHE A 212 18.02 -7.09 2.56
N GLY A 213 17.75 -8.39 2.58
CA GLY A 213 16.43 -8.95 2.91
C GLY A 213 15.54 -9.26 1.71
N ASP A 214 14.64 -10.24 1.92
CA ASP A 214 13.65 -10.64 0.95
C ASP A 214 12.49 -9.65 0.95
N THR A 215 12.40 -8.86 -0.12
CA THR A 215 11.12 -8.32 -0.51
C THR A 215 10.59 -9.17 -1.68
N PRO A 216 9.27 -9.35 -1.83
CA PRO A 216 8.72 -10.03 -3.00
C PRO A 216 9.08 -9.33 -4.32
N TYR A 217 9.58 -8.10 -4.23
CA TYR A 217 10.04 -7.26 -5.33
C TYR A 217 11.56 -7.19 -5.46
N THR A 218 12.31 -7.83 -4.55
CA THR A 218 13.76 -7.96 -4.74
C THR A 218 13.98 -8.78 -5.99
N PRO A 219 14.72 -8.27 -6.94
CA PRO A 219 14.57 -8.73 -8.29
C PRO A 219 15.36 -9.99 -8.59
N ARG A 220 14.75 -11.10 -8.41
CA ARG A 220 15.06 -12.28 -9.23
C ARG A 220 14.57 -12.08 -10.68
N HIS A 221 14.28 -10.81 -11.04
CA HIS A 221 13.72 -10.50 -12.35
C HIS A 221 14.79 -10.63 -13.43
N PRO A 222 14.57 -11.40 -14.50
CA PRO A 222 15.57 -11.62 -15.55
C PRO A 222 16.15 -10.34 -16.19
N GLY A 223 15.38 -9.24 -16.15
CA GLY A 223 15.78 -7.94 -16.69
C GLY A 223 16.90 -7.23 -15.92
N LEU A 224 17.18 -7.63 -14.68
CA LEU A 224 18.19 -6.96 -13.85
C LEU A 224 19.62 -7.44 -14.10
N LYS A 225 19.77 -8.60 -14.73
CA LYS A 225 21.10 -9.15 -15.07
C LYS A 225 21.96 -8.25 -15.94
N ASN A 226 21.34 -7.24 -16.56
CA ASN A 226 22.01 -6.33 -17.48
C ASN A 226 22.20 -4.92 -16.89
N LEU A 227 21.83 -4.69 -15.62
CA LEU A 227 21.97 -3.40 -14.96
C LEU A 227 23.40 -3.24 -14.41
N SER A 228 23.92 -2.01 -14.45
CA SER A 228 25.14 -1.66 -13.72
C SER A 228 24.90 -1.70 -12.22
N GLU A 229 25.99 -1.79 -11.43
CA GLU A 229 25.91 -1.72 -9.97
C GLU A 229 25.17 -0.46 -9.49
N GLU A 230 25.41 0.69 -10.12
CA GLU A 230 24.72 1.95 -9.81
C GLU A 230 23.21 1.87 -10.09
N GLN A 231 22.83 1.26 -11.23
CA GLN A 231 21.42 1.03 -11.55
C GLN A 231 20.77 0.05 -10.57
N LEU A 232 21.50 -0.96 -10.11
CA LEU A 232 21.01 -1.91 -9.11
C LEU A 232 20.84 -1.24 -7.75
N ARG A 233 21.77 -0.37 -7.36
CA ARG A 233 21.66 0.44 -6.13
C ARG A 233 20.38 1.26 -6.08
N THR A 234 19.99 1.87 -7.18
CA THR A 234 18.77 2.67 -7.25
C THR A 234 17.50 1.83 -7.40
N ALA A 235 17.59 0.69 -8.07
CA ALA A 235 16.46 -0.20 -8.31
C ALA A 235 16.14 -1.14 -7.13
N CYS A 236 17.03 -1.27 -6.15
CA CYS A 236 16.78 -2.14 -4.99
C CYS A 236 15.72 -1.55 -4.06
N MET A 237 15.01 -2.43 -3.37
CA MET A 237 13.96 -2.07 -2.42
C MET A 237 14.25 -2.73 -1.06
N PRO A 238 15.16 -2.15 -0.25
CA PRO A 238 15.53 -2.71 1.04
C PRO A 238 14.33 -2.76 1.99
N LYS A 239 14.16 -3.92 2.63
CA LYS A 239 13.06 -4.17 3.54
C LYS A 239 13.27 -3.46 4.87
N TRP A 240 12.26 -2.74 5.32
CA TRP A 240 12.25 -2.12 6.64
C TRP A 240 12.22 -3.16 7.76
N ASN A 241 13.02 -2.93 8.79
CA ASN A 241 12.85 -3.55 10.09
C ASN A 241 11.89 -2.70 10.94
N THR A 242 10.61 -2.95 10.79
CA THR A 242 9.56 -2.21 11.52
C THR A 242 9.50 -2.54 13.02
N GLU A 243 10.28 -3.52 13.49
CA GLU A 243 10.48 -3.79 14.93
C GLU A 243 11.51 -2.83 15.53
N ASN A 244 12.43 -2.28 14.72
CA ASN A 244 13.40 -1.29 15.19
C ASN A 244 12.69 -0.01 15.63
N PRO A 245 12.87 0.47 16.90
CA PRO A 245 12.11 1.61 17.41
C PRO A 245 12.35 2.91 16.64
N GLN A 246 13.57 3.17 16.16
CA GLN A 246 13.92 4.40 15.46
C GLN A 246 13.36 4.41 14.03
N ALA A 247 13.45 3.27 13.32
CA ALA A 247 12.85 3.11 12.00
C ALA A 247 11.32 3.28 12.07
N LYS A 248 10.69 2.64 13.06
CA LYS A 248 9.26 2.76 13.33
C LYS A 248 8.85 4.19 13.66
N GLU A 249 9.57 4.88 14.54
CA GLU A 249 9.32 6.27 14.88
C GLU A 249 9.39 7.18 13.65
N TYR A 250 10.38 6.99 12.79
CA TYR A 250 10.50 7.73 11.54
C TYR A 250 9.29 7.52 10.63
N LEU A 251 8.90 6.26 10.39
CA LEU A 251 7.76 5.92 9.54
C LEU A 251 6.43 6.45 10.11
N LEU A 252 6.17 6.21 11.40
CA LEU A 252 4.95 6.69 12.06
C LEU A 252 4.91 8.23 12.15
N GLY A 253 6.07 8.88 12.26
CA GLY A 253 6.20 10.33 12.16
C GLY A 253 5.74 10.88 10.81
N ALA A 254 6.14 10.22 9.72
CA ALA A 254 5.68 10.55 8.37
C ALA A 254 4.18 10.32 8.22
N VAL A 255 3.66 9.18 8.69
CA VAL A 255 2.22 8.88 8.71
C VAL A 255 1.43 9.97 9.42
N ALA A 256 1.87 10.37 10.61
CA ALA A 256 1.23 11.42 11.39
C ALA A 256 1.26 12.78 10.67
N LYS A 257 2.37 13.13 10.02
CA LYS A 257 2.51 14.36 9.23
C LYS A 257 1.43 14.43 8.15
N TRP A 258 1.35 13.44 7.30
CA TRP A 258 0.42 13.46 6.16
C TRP A 258 -1.04 13.32 6.59
N THR A 259 -1.32 12.53 7.62
CA THR A 259 -2.68 12.42 8.17
C THR A 259 -3.17 13.78 8.72
N ARG A 260 -2.30 14.55 9.39
CA ARG A 260 -2.63 15.92 9.86
C ARG A 260 -2.90 16.91 8.74
N MET A 261 -2.40 16.68 7.53
CA MET A 261 -2.71 17.52 6.36
C MET A 261 -4.14 17.33 5.84
N GLY A 262 -4.89 16.34 6.38
CA GLY A 262 -6.32 16.19 6.11
C GLY A 262 -6.67 15.12 5.10
N ILE A 263 -5.77 14.19 4.80
CA ILE A 263 -6.12 13.01 4.00
C ILE A 263 -7.16 12.16 4.71
N ASP A 264 -7.95 11.43 3.94
CA ASP A 264 -9.08 10.62 4.43
C ASP A 264 -8.71 9.15 4.64
N GLY A 265 -7.50 8.76 4.35
CA GLY A 265 -7.05 7.40 4.59
C GLY A 265 -5.74 7.01 3.93
N TRP A 266 -5.41 5.75 4.13
CA TRP A 266 -4.20 5.11 3.62
C TRP A 266 -4.54 3.78 2.93
N ARG A 267 -3.94 3.54 1.79
CA ARG A 267 -3.79 2.19 1.23
C ARG A 267 -2.39 1.71 1.57
N LEU A 268 -2.27 0.50 2.08
CA LEU A 268 -1.03 -0.08 2.57
C LEU A 268 -0.50 -1.08 1.54
N ASP A 269 0.63 -0.73 0.96
CA ASP A 269 1.33 -1.56 -0.02
C ASP A 269 1.91 -2.80 0.66
N VAL A 270 1.71 -3.98 0.03
CA VAL A 270 2.25 -5.27 0.51
C VAL A 270 1.99 -5.50 2.01
N ALA A 271 0.79 -5.22 2.49
CA ALA A 271 0.48 -5.20 3.92
C ALA A 271 0.73 -6.52 4.65
N THR A 272 0.70 -7.65 3.93
CA THR A 272 0.97 -8.98 4.51
C THR A 272 2.42 -9.22 4.91
N GLU A 273 3.34 -8.44 4.38
CA GLU A 273 4.78 -8.61 4.59
C GLU A 273 5.33 -7.73 5.73
N VAL A 274 4.49 -6.92 6.34
CA VAL A 274 4.83 -6.04 7.46
C VAL A 274 4.25 -6.58 8.75
N ASP A 275 4.99 -6.44 9.84
CA ASP A 275 4.59 -6.96 11.16
C ASP A 275 3.28 -6.36 11.67
N SER A 276 2.44 -7.19 12.29
CA SER A 276 1.11 -6.80 12.76
C SER A 276 1.16 -5.77 13.90
N HIS A 277 2.23 -5.75 14.72
CA HIS A 277 2.39 -4.74 15.78
C HIS A 277 2.60 -3.35 15.18
N PHE A 278 3.36 -3.26 14.08
CA PHE A 278 3.50 -2.01 13.35
C PHE A 278 2.14 -1.50 12.85
N TRP A 279 1.30 -2.39 12.30
CA TRP A 279 -0.03 -1.99 11.83
C TRP A 279 -0.97 -1.52 12.93
N ARG A 280 -0.85 -2.07 14.15
CA ARG A 280 -1.61 -1.58 15.31
C ARG A 280 -1.22 -0.15 15.67
N GLU A 281 0.08 0.12 15.80
CA GLU A 281 0.60 1.44 16.10
C GLU A 281 0.31 2.43 14.96
N PHE A 282 0.38 1.98 13.72
CA PHE A 282 -0.04 2.74 12.54
C PHE A 282 -1.51 3.17 12.64
N ARG A 283 -2.40 2.22 12.92
CA ARG A 283 -3.83 2.48 13.07
C ARG A 283 -4.11 3.43 14.24
N GLU A 284 -3.46 3.25 15.37
CA GLU A 284 -3.57 4.14 16.53
C GLU A 284 -3.13 5.56 16.16
N THR A 285 -2.01 5.69 15.45
CA THR A 285 -1.50 6.98 14.97
C THR A 285 -2.48 7.65 14.03
N VAL A 286 -2.97 6.95 13.02
CA VAL A 286 -3.90 7.49 12.02
C VAL A 286 -5.23 7.89 12.67
N ARG A 287 -5.84 6.97 13.44
CA ARG A 287 -7.16 7.21 14.05
C ARG A 287 -7.12 8.17 15.23
N GLY A 288 -5.98 8.30 15.89
CA GLY A 288 -5.76 9.34 16.89
C GLY A 288 -5.79 10.76 16.32
N ILE A 289 -5.48 10.90 15.02
CA ILE A 289 -5.53 12.17 14.28
C ILE A 289 -6.86 12.33 13.55
N ASN A 290 -7.28 11.32 12.81
CA ASN A 290 -8.52 11.30 12.04
C ASN A 290 -9.29 9.99 12.33
N PRO A 291 -10.26 9.99 13.26
CA PRO A 291 -11.05 8.80 13.60
C PRO A 291 -11.86 8.20 12.43
N ASP A 292 -12.14 9.02 11.40
CA ASP A 292 -12.88 8.66 10.19
C ASP A 292 -11.96 8.25 9.02
N ALA A 293 -10.65 8.12 9.26
CA ALA A 293 -9.71 7.69 8.24
C ALA A 293 -9.93 6.22 7.88
N LEU A 294 -9.93 5.93 6.59
CA LEU A 294 -9.94 4.58 6.05
C LEU A 294 -8.51 4.01 6.00
N ILE A 295 -8.35 2.76 6.38
CA ILE A 295 -7.10 2.01 6.22
C ILE A 295 -7.43 0.78 5.39
N ILE A 296 -6.78 0.64 4.23
CA ILE A 296 -6.98 -0.47 3.28
C ILE A 296 -5.64 -1.19 3.10
N GLY A 297 -5.57 -2.47 3.41
CA GLY A 297 -4.40 -3.29 3.11
C GLY A 297 -4.47 -3.92 1.71
N GLU A 298 -3.34 -4.01 1.03
CA GLU A 298 -3.20 -4.84 -0.15
C GLU A 298 -2.92 -6.29 0.26
N PHE A 299 -3.79 -7.20 -0.16
CA PHE A 299 -3.69 -8.63 0.14
C PHE A 299 -3.85 -9.46 -1.14
N TRP A 300 -2.94 -10.41 -1.35
CA TRP A 300 -3.00 -11.34 -2.49
C TRP A 300 -3.56 -12.71 -2.12
N ARG A 301 -3.92 -12.91 -0.86
CA ARG A 301 -4.44 -14.16 -0.28
C ARG A 301 -5.62 -13.85 0.62
N ASN A 302 -6.16 -14.87 1.28
CA ASN A 302 -7.19 -14.68 2.30
C ASN A 302 -6.68 -13.73 3.40
N SER A 303 -7.41 -12.63 3.60
CA SER A 303 -7.08 -11.57 4.58
C SER A 303 -7.75 -11.76 5.94
N GLU A 304 -8.55 -12.80 6.12
CA GLU A 304 -9.38 -12.98 7.31
C GLU A 304 -8.57 -12.92 8.62
N ALA A 305 -7.41 -13.58 8.65
CA ALA A 305 -6.52 -13.57 9.82
C ALA A 305 -5.99 -12.16 10.17
N TRP A 306 -5.91 -11.26 9.19
CA TRP A 306 -5.42 -9.88 9.35
C TRP A 306 -6.52 -8.90 9.75
N LEU A 307 -7.79 -9.30 9.58
CA LEU A 307 -8.95 -8.48 9.90
C LEU A 307 -9.55 -8.81 11.27
N GLN A 308 -8.95 -9.72 12.01
CA GLN A 308 -9.44 -10.12 13.34
C GLN A 308 -8.94 -9.16 14.42
N GLY A 309 -9.80 -8.22 14.80
CA GLY A 309 -9.61 -7.36 15.96
C GLY A 309 -8.70 -6.15 15.77
N ASP A 310 -8.08 -6.02 14.62
CA ASP A 310 -7.09 -4.94 14.39
C ASP A 310 -7.42 -4.04 13.21
#